data_f744082ec6627f3770ce091d4887df58
#
_entry.id   f744082ec6627f3770ce091d4887df58
#
_cell.length_a   1.000
_cell.length_b   1.000
_cell.length_c   1.000
_cell.angle_alpha   90.00
_cell.angle_beta   90.00
_cell.angle_gamma   90.00
#
_symmetry.space_group_name_H-M   'P 1'
#
loop_
_entity.id
_entity.type
_entity.pdbx_description
1 polymer ?
#
loop_
_entity_poly.entity_id
_entity_poly.type
_entity_poly.pdbx_seq_one_letter_code
_entity_poly.pdbx_strand_id
1 'polypeptide(L)' 'MSPTIEVLINQTAYRLPAGALLSDAIAAAGVQPPFAAAVNLEFIPKTRHATHPLRSGDRIELIAPITGG' A
#
# COMPACT_ATOMS: atom_id res chain seq x y z
N MET A 1 16.58 10.36 15.18
CA MET A 1 15.28 9.71 14.90
C MET A 1 15.07 9.63 13.41
N SER A 2 14.70 8.47 12.93
CA SER A 2 14.40 8.33 11.52
C SER A 2 13.03 8.91 11.23
N PRO A 3 12.87 9.69 10.15
CA PRO A 3 11.56 10.20 9.79
C PRO A 3 10.64 9.05 9.36
N THR A 4 9.37 9.25 9.63
CA THR A 4 8.35 8.29 9.25
C THR A 4 7.23 9.00 8.51
N ILE A 5 6.46 8.23 7.76
CA ILE A 5 5.25 8.71 7.12
C ILE A 5 4.07 7.92 7.67
N GLU A 6 2.90 8.52 7.60
CA GLU A 6 1.67 7.83 7.97
C GLU A 6 0.79 7.69 6.74
N VAL A 7 0.38 6.47 6.47
CA VAL A 7 -0.48 6.18 5.34
C VAL A 7 -1.70 5.42 5.82
N LEU A 8 -2.77 5.46 5.03
CA LEU A 8 -3.96 4.68 5.31
C LEU A 8 -3.99 3.51 4.35
N ILE A 9 -4.06 2.30 4.89
CA ILE A 9 -4.22 1.09 4.07
C ILE A 9 -5.56 0.50 4.42
N ASN A 10 -6.47 0.51 3.44
CA ASN A 10 -7.86 0.09 3.65
C ASN A 10 -8.45 0.77 4.90
N GLN A 11 -8.19 2.09 5.02
CA GLN A 11 -8.70 2.95 6.09
C GLN A 11 -8.08 2.69 7.47
N THR A 12 -7.03 1.88 7.52
CA THR A 12 -6.29 1.65 8.76
C THR A 12 -4.96 2.40 8.67
N ALA A 13 -4.63 3.17 9.71
CA ALA A 13 -3.39 3.94 9.71
C ALA A 13 -2.18 3.04 9.95
N TYR A 14 -1.17 3.25 9.12
CA TYR A 14 0.12 2.57 9.25
C TYR A 14 1.23 3.61 9.26
N ARG A 15 2.23 3.38 10.08
CA ARG A 15 3.42 4.23 10.09
C ARG A 15 4.57 3.46 9.45
N LEU A 16 5.16 4.07 8.42
CA LEU A 16 6.23 3.46 7.65
C LEU A 16 7.42 4.39 7.63
N PRO A 17 8.64 3.88 7.40
CA PRO A 17 9.80 4.74 7.23
C PRO A 17 9.62 5.67 6.04
N ALA A 18 10.13 6.89 6.14
CA ALA A 18 10.15 7.80 5.01
C ALA A 18 10.95 7.14 3.88
N GLY A 19 10.48 7.29 2.66
CA GLY A 19 11.07 6.60 1.52
C GLY A 19 10.47 5.23 1.26
N ALA A 20 9.47 4.82 2.04
CA ALA A 20 8.81 3.54 1.81
C ALA A 20 8.15 3.50 0.45
N LEU A 21 8.11 2.32 -0.12
CA LEU A 21 7.49 2.07 -1.41
C LEU A 21 6.16 1.34 -1.21
N LEU A 22 5.34 1.30 -2.26
CA LEU A 22 4.05 0.62 -2.15
C LEU A 22 4.22 -0.84 -1.73
N SER A 23 5.27 -1.52 -2.21
CA SER A 23 5.54 -2.89 -1.80
C SER A 23 5.76 -3.01 -0.30
N ASP A 24 6.33 -1.98 0.34
CA ASP A 24 6.53 -1.99 1.79
C ASP A 24 5.19 -1.92 2.51
N ALA A 25 4.27 -1.13 2.01
CA ALA A 25 2.93 -1.04 2.59
C ALA A 25 2.17 -2.35 2.42
N ILE A 26 2.30 -2.99 1.27
CA ILE A 26 1.66 -4.28 1.01
C ILE A 26 2.17 -5.33 2.00
N ALA A 27 3.48 -5.34 2.23
CA ALA A 27 4.07 -6.27 3.18
C ALA A 27 3.59 -5.99 4.61
N ALA A 28 3.49 -4.71 4.97
CA ALA A 28 3.02 -4.33 6.30
C ALA A 28 1.57 -4.75 6.53
N ALA A 29 0.75 -4.66 5.49
CA ALA A 29 -0.66 -5.04 5.59
C ALA A 29 -0.87 -6.56 5.59
N GLY A 30 0.12 -7.31 5.11
CA GLY A 30 0.03 -8.77 5.11
C GLY A 30 -0.93 -9.33 4.09
N VAL A 31 -1.29 -8.57 3.06
CA VAL A 31 -2.21 -9.03 2.03
C VAL A 31 -1.49 -9.98 1.08
N GLN A 32 -2.09 -11.11 0.82
CA GLN A 32 -1.53 -12.13 -0.06
C GLN A 32 -2.09 -11.99 -1.48
N PRO A 33 -1.26 -12.24 -2.51
CA PRO A 33 -1.77 -12.22 -3.88
C PRO A 33 -2.78 -13.33 -4.11
N PRO A 34 -3.72 -13.16 -5.07
CA PRO A 34 -3.82 -12.00 -5.95
C PRO A 34 -4.55 -10.82 -5.30
N PHE A 35 -4.16 -9.61 -5.67
CA PHE A 35 -4.86 -8.40 -5.23
C PHE A 35 -4.58 -7.28 -6.23
N ALA A 36 -5.41 -6.23 -6.19
CA ALA A 36 -5.17 -5.00 -6.92
C ALA A 36 -4.80 -3.92 -5.91
N ALA A 37 -3.95 -2.99 -6.31
CA ALA A 37 -3.52 -1.90 -5.45
C ALA A 37 -3.82 -0.56 -6.12
N ALA A 38 -4.33 0.38 -5.33
CA ALA A 38 -4.54 1.74 -5.77
C ALA A 38 -3.98 2.69 -4.72
N VAL A 39 -3.43 3.80 -5.17
CA VAL A 39 -2.93 4.85 -4.29
C VAL A 39 -3.65 6.13 -4.67
N ASN A 40 -4.36 6.72 -3.72
CA ASN A 40 -5.14 7.93 -3.95
C ASN A 40 -6.06 7.79 -5.16
N LEU A 41 -6.75 6.64 -5.24
CA LEU A 41 -7.71 6.32 -6.29
C LEU A 41 -7.08 6.04 -7.65
N GLU A 42 -5.77 5.90 -7.70
CA GLU A 42 -5.07 5.59 -8.93
C GLU A 42 -4.55 4.16 -8.89
N PHE A 43 -4.99 3.35 -9.85
CA PHE A 43 -4.52 1.96 -9.92
C PHE A 43 -3.02 1.90 -10.20
N ILE A 44 -2.31 1.10 -9.42
CA ILE A 44 -0.88 0.89 -9.58
C ILE A 44 -0.65 -0.55 -10.01
N PRO A 45 -0.15 -0.79 -11.23
CA PRO A 45 0.07 -2.16 -11.68
C PRO A 45 1.15 -2.85 -10.85
N LYS A 46 1.07 -4.17 -10.81
CA LYS A 46 1.97 -4.98 -10.00
C LYS A 46 3.44 -4.69 -10.31
N THR A 47 3.74 -4.42 -11.58
CA THR A 47 5.12 -4.15 -12.01
C THR A 47 5.69 -2.88 -11.39
N ARG A 48 4.85 -2.02 -10.82
CA ARG A 48 5.29 -0.77 -10.20
C ARG A 48 5.21 -0.76 -8.70
N HIS A 49 4.76 -1.84 -8.08
CA HIS A 49 4.64 -1.86 -6.62
C HIS A 49 5.98 -1.62 -5.93
N ALA A 50 7.06 -2.16 -6.47
CA ALA A 50 8.37 -2.06 -5.85
C ALA A 50 9.10 -0.75 -6.17
N THR A 51 8.51 0.11 -6.99
CA THR A 51 9.13 1.38 -7.37
C THR A 51 8.25 2.59 -7.10
N HIS A 52 7.00 2.38 -6.68
CA HIS A 52 6.08 3.48 -6.43
C HIS A 52 6.34 4.08 -5.04
N PRO A 53 6.84 5.33 -4.98
CA PRO A 53 7.13 5.95 -3.68
C PRO A 53 5.86 6.38 -2.97
N LEU A 54 5.87 6.28 -1.66
CA LEU A 54 4.76 6.71 -0.82
C LEU A 54 5.08 8.02 -0.13
N ARG A 55 4.04 8.79 0.16
CA ARG A 55 4.14 10.04 0.89
C ARG A 55 3.18 10.01 2.06
N SER A 56 3.49 10.80 3.07
CA SER A 56 2.59 10.91 4.21
C SER A 56 1.21 11.38 3.75
N GLY A 57 0.17 10.72 4.25
CA GLY A 57 -1.20 11.05 3.88
C GLY A 57 -1.74 10.23 2.70
N ASP A 58 -0.92 9.40 2.08
CA ASP A 58 -1.40 8.58 0.98
C ASP A 58 -2.45 7.59 1.44
N ARG A 59 -3.45 7.39 0.59
CA ARG A 59 -4.51 6.40 0.80
C ARG A 59 -4.26 5.23 -0.12
N ILE A 60 -4.04 4.08 0.47
CA ILE A 60 -3.74 2.86 -0.27
C ILE A 60 -4.92 1.92 -0.12
N GLU A 61 -5.39 1.40 -1.25
CA GLU A 61 -6.45 0.40 -1.25
C GLU A 61 -5.90 -0.89 -1.84
N LEU A 62 -6.00 -1.95 -1.07
CA LEU A 62 -5.60 -3.28 -1.50
C LEU A 62 -6.86 -4.12 -1.57
N ILE A 63 -7.21 -4.52 -2.79
CA ILE A 63 -8.48 -5.19 -3.06
C ILE A 63 -8.18 -6.61 -3.49
N ALA A 64 -8.53 -7.56 -2.64
CA ALA A 64 -8.40 -8.97 -2.99
C ALA A 64 -9.69 -9.44 -3.66
N PRO A 65 -9.58 -10.30 -4.68
CA PRO A 65 -10.80 -10.82 -5.29
C PRO A 65 -11.56 -11.68 -4.30
N ILE A 66 -12.88 -11.61 -4.41
CA ILE A 66 -13.74 -12.47 -3.61
C ILE A 66 -13.76 -13.83 -4.27
N THR A 67 -13.17 -14.81 -3.62
CA THR A 67 -13.25 -16.17 -4.11
C THR A 67 -14.55 -16.76 -3.61
N GLY A 68 -15.41 -17.09 -4.53
CA GLY A 68 -16.68 -17.69 -4.20
C GLY A 68 -16.50 -19.06 -3.57
N GLY A 69 -17.09 -19.24 -2.50
CA GLY A 69 -17.28 -20.48 -1.84
C GLY A 69 -16.17 -21.22 -1.30
#